data_296f092d5ee5c0e48b67dfbc53fd95cd
#
_entry.id   296f092d5ee5c0e48b67dfbc53fd95cd
#
_cell.length_a   1.000
_cell.length_b   1.000
_cell.length_c   1.000
_cell.angle_alpha   90.00
_cell.angle_beta   90.00
_cell.angle_gamma   90.00
#
_symmetry.space_group_name_H-M   'P 1'
#
loop_
_entity.id
_entity.type
_entity.pdbx_description
1 polymer ?
#
loop_
_entity_poly.entity_id
_entity_poly.type
_entity_poly.pdbx_seq_one_letter_code
_entity_poly.pdbx_strand_id
1 'polypeptide(L)'
;KNKGYAWNILRLIGEGVAMTKDLTVGSPMKLIWQFSIPLVLGNLFQQMYNMVDTVIVGRYLGLDALTSVSSTTSITFLIIGFCLGTCTGLAVPVAQKFGAKSYSEMRKFVMNAAYLAIFLAVIMTIVTCALCGSILTWMKTPNQFYQGAYDYLFVIFLGIPFTFLYNVVAGIIRSLGDSKTPFYFLVLSAVMNIFLDMLFIIVFKLGTAGAGWATILSQAISGVLCFRYMKKKYDILKTNHQERRLDMHYIKTLFTMAVPMGLQFSIT
;
A
#
# COMPACT_ATOMS: atom_id res chain seq x y z
N LYS A 1 -21.92 -22.11 12.25
CA LYS A 1 -22.21 -22.23 10.78
C LYS A 1 -21.59 -21.14 9.90
N ASN A 2 -20.86 -20.17 10.44
CA ASN A 2 -20.34 -19.02 9.67
C ASN A 2 -18.84 -19.08 9.27
N LYS A 3 -18.18 -20.23 9.40
CA LYS A 3 -16.78 -20.39 8.94
C LYS A 3 -16.62 -20.63 7.42
N GLY A 4 -17.75 -20.78 6.69
CA GLY A 4 -17.72 -21.15 5.27
C GLY A 4 -17.50 -19.99 4.29
N TYR A 5 -17.96 -18.79 4.57
CA TYR A 5 -17.95 -17.70 3.58
C TYR A 5 -16.57 -17.09 3.38
N ALA A 6 -15.82 -16.83 4.46
CA ALA A 6 -14.44 -16.32 4.36
C ALA A 6 -13.51 -17.34 3.68
N TRP A 7 -13.70 -18.64 3.94
CA TRP A 7 -12.98 -19.73 3.27
C TRP A 7 -13.36 -19.86 1.79
N ASN A 8 -14.63 -19.64 1.42
CA ASN A 8 -15.06 -19.67 0.02
C ASN A 8 -14.54 -18.46 -0.77
N ILE A 9 -14.48 -17.27 -0.16
CA ILE A 9 -13.85 -16.08 -0.79
C ILE A 9 -12.36 -16.32 -0.98
N LEU A 10 -11.66 -16.85 0.03
CA LEU A 10 -10.24 -17.21 -0.06
C LEU A 10 -10.00 -18.36 -1.06
N ARG A 11 -10.96 -19.27 -1.23
CA ARG A 11 -10.91 -20.35 -2.21
C ARG A 11 -11.15 -19.83 -3.62
N LEU A 12 -12.09 -18.92 -3.83
CA LEU A 12 -12.31 -18.23 -5.11
C LEU A 12 -11.10 -17.38 -5.53
N ILE A 13 -10.44 -16.74 -4.57
CA ILE A 13 -9.15 -16.05 -4.77
C ILE A 13 -8.02 -17.09 -5.03
N GLY A 14 -8.11 -18.28 -4.45
CA GLY A 14 -7.09 -19.33 -4.53
C GLY A 14 -7.15 -20.21 -5.77
N GLU A 15 -8.30 -20.38 -6.40
CA GLU A 15 -8.47 -21.17 -7.62
C GLU A 15 -8.28 -20.36 -8.92
N GLY A 16 -8.24 -19.01 -8.81
CA GLY A 16 -7.83 -18.12 -9.91
C GLY A 16 -6.32 -18.11 -10.07
N VAL A 17 -5.81 -19.15 -10.69
CA VAL A 17 -4.48 -19.31 -11.34
C VAL A 17 -3.52 -18.14 -11.09
N ALA A 18 -2.68 -18.23 -10.04
CA ALA A 18 -1.46 -17.44 -9.95
C ALA A 18 -0.47 -17.97 -11.02
N MET A 19 -0.71 -17.64 -12.27
CA MET A 19 0.27 -17.82 -13.34
C MET A 19 1.09 -16.55 -13.42
N THR A 20 2.38 -16.68 -13.14
CA THR A 20 3.36 -15.73 -13.69
C THR A 20 3.10 -15.64 -15.19
N LYS A 21 2.56 -14.49 -15.62
CA LYS A 21 2.22 -14.32 -17.03
C LYS A 21 3.42 -13.71 -17.74
N ASP A 22 4.03 -14.46 -18.65
CA ASP A 22 5.06 -13.90 -19.53
C ASP A 22 4.40 -12.87 -20.46
N LEU A 23 4.58 -11.59 -20.13
CA LEU A 23 4.06 -10.47 -20.91
C LEU A 23 4.91 -10.17 -22.15
N THR A 24 5.97 -10.92 -22.39
CA THR A 24 6.84 -10.76 -23.57
C THR A 24 6.34 -11.56 -24.79
N VAL A 25 5.32 -12.44 -24.59
CA VAL A 25 4.78 -13.32 -25.64
C VAL A 25 3.31 -13.00 -25.89
N GLY A 26 2.96 -12.67 -27.13
CA GLY A 26 1.59 -12.44 -27.57
C GLY A 26 1.36 -11.05 -28.18
N SER A 27 0.10 -10.68 -28.44
CA SER A 27 -0.25 -9.36 -28.95
C SER A 27 -0.06 -8.30 -27.84
N PRO A 28 0.83 -7.32 -28.02
CA PRO A 28 1.15 -6.31 -26.99
C PRO A 28 -0.10 -5.55 -26.52
N MET A 29 -0.97 -5.17 -27.44
CA MET A 29 -2.20 -4.42 -27.11
C MET A 29 -3.12 -5.20 -26.19
N LYS A 30 -3.34 -6.50 -26.46
CA LYS A 30 -4.18 -7.35 -25.63
C LYS A 30 -3.59 -7.56 -24.24
N LEU A 31 -2.27 -7.70 -24.14
CA LEU A 31 -1.55 -7.86 -22.88
C LEU A 31 -1.63 -6.59 -22.03
N ILE A 32 -1.43 -5.42 -22.65
CA ILE A 32 -1.55 -4.12 -21.98
C ILE A 32 -2.96 -3.95 -21.41
N TRP A 33 -4.01 -4.16 -22.22
CA TRP A 33 -5.39 -4.04 -21.73
C TRP A 33 -5.69 -4.99 -20.57
N GLN A 34 -5.30 -6.26 -20.68
CA GLN A 34 -5.54 -7.25 -19.62
C GLN A 34 -4.83 -6.92 -18.32
N PHE A 35 -3.66 -6.28 -18.39
CA PHE A 35 -2.90 -5.85 -17.22
C PHE A 35 -3.42 -4.54 -16.63
N SER A 36 -3.81 -3.58 -17.50
CA SER A 36 -4.21 -2.24 -17.08
C SER A 36 -5.62 -2.19 -16.47
N ILE A 37 -6.56 -3.01 -16.97
CA ILE A 37 -7.93 -3.01 -16.43
C ILE A 37 -7.99 -3.23 -14.92
N PRO A 38 -7.33 -4.27 -14.33
CA PRO A 38 -7.35 -4.45 -12.88
C PRO A 38 -6.69 -3.29 -12.12
N LEU A 39 -5.68 -2.62 -12.70
CA LEU A 39 -5.02 -1.46 -12.09
C LEU A 39 -5.96 -0.25 -12.04
N VAL A 40 -6.62 0.05 -13.16
CA VAL A 40 -7.61 1.15 -13.25
C VAL A 40 -8.77 0.89 -12.30
N LEU A 41 -9.31 -0.32 -12.30
CA LEU A 41 -10.35 -0.71 -11.36
C LEU A 41 -9.88 -0.58 -9.91
N GLY A 42 -8.63 -0.97 -9.61
CA GLY A 42 -8.03 -0.80 -8.29
C GLY A 42 -8.00 0.66 -7.85
N ASN A 43 -7.55 1.58 -8.71
CA ASN A 43 -7.55 3.01 -8.42
C ASN A 43 -8.96 3.56 -8.22
N LEU A 44 -9.94 3.13 -9.04
CA LEU A 44 -11.33 3.53 -8.85
C LEU A 44 -11.90 3.05 -7.52
N PHE A 45 -11.65 1.78 -7.15
CA PHE A 45 -12.07 1.25 -5.86
C PHE A 45 -11.40 2.00 -4.70
N GLN A 46 -10.14 2.38 -4.83
CA GLN A 46 -9.44 3.18 -3.84
C GLN A 46 -10.08 4.57 -3.65
N GLN A 47 -10.45 5.22 -4.75
CA GLN A 47 -11.15 6.50 -4.66
C GLN A 47 -12.55 6.37 -4.06
N MET A 48 -13.26 5.30 -4.40
CA MET A 48 -14.58 5.02 -3.83
C MET A 48 -14.52 4.80 -2.31
N TYR A 49 -13.55 4.02 -1.81
CA TYR A 49 -13.46 3.81 -0.37
C TYR A 49 -13.03 5.09 0.37
N ASN A 50 -12.15 5.92 -0.20
CA ASN A 50 -11.80 7.23 0.37
C ASN A 50 -13.04 8.14 0.48
N MET A 51 -13.94 8.09 -0.53
CA MET A 51 -15.22 8.79 -0.47
C MET A 51 -16.11 8.27 0.67
N VAL A 52 -16.23 6.95 0.79
CA VAL A 52 -17.05 6.32 1.84
C VAL A 52 -16.51 6.66 3.21
N ASP A 53 -15.19 6.60 3.45
CA ASP A 53 -14.53 7.00 4.68
C ASP A 53 -14.85 8.47 5.01
N THR A 54 -14.73 9.38 4.05
CA THR A 54 -15.09 10.80 4.20
C THR A 54 -16.55 10.98 4.59
N VAL A 55 -17.48 10.24 3.97
CA VAL A 55 -18.90 10.27 4.29
C VAL A 55 -19.17 9.74 5.71
N ILE A 56 -18.50 8.67 6.11
CA ILE A 56 -18.64 8.11 7.47
C ILE A 56 -18.15 9.12 8.50
N VAL A 57 -16.97 9.69 8.33
CA VAL A 57 -16.44 10.73 9.22
C VAL A 57 -17.38 11.93 9.31
N GLY A 58 -17.82 12.49 8.17
CA GLY A 58 -18.70 13.65 8.14
C GLY A 58 -20.07 13.39 8.78
N ARG A 59 -20.65 12.20 8.57
CA ARG A 59 -21.99 11.86 9.07
C ARG A 59 -22.01 11.55 10.57
N TYR A 60 -21.00 10.86 11.08
CA TYR A 60 -20.98 10.35 12.46
C TYR A 60 -20.16 11.21 13.42
N LEU A 61 -19.13 11.91 12.95
CA LEU A 61 -18.31 12.79 13.78
C LEU A 61 -18.60 14.28 13.58
N GLY A 62 -19.35 14.63 12.53
CA GLY A 62 -19.75 16.01 12.25
C GLY A 62 -18.74 16.78 11.39
N LEU A 63 -19.08 18.05 11.11
CA LEU A 63 -18.32 18.91 10.19
C LEU A 63 -16.93 19.28 10.72
N ASP A 64 -16.77 19.43 12.04
CA ASP A 64 -15.49 19.80 12.64
C ASP A 64 -14.46 18.67 12.46
N ALA A 65 -14.86 17.42 12.66
CA ALA A 65 -14.02 16.26 12.43
C ALA A 65 -13.69 16.09 10.94
N LEU A 66 -14.68 16.28 10.06
CA LEU A 66 -14.47 16.25 8.62
C LEU A 66 -13.48 17.34 8.18
N THR A 67 -13.59 18.55 8.70
CA THR A 67 -12.67 19.65 8.41
C THR A 67 -11.27 19.35 8.94
N SER A 68 -11.16 18.75 10.12
CA SER A 68 -9.89 18.31 10.71
C SER A 68 -9.18 17.30 9.80
N VAL A 69 -9.86 16.23 9.35
CA VAL A 69 -9.31 15.23 8.43
C VAL A 69 -8.99 15.85 7.07
N SER A 70 -9.90 16.64 6.50
CA SER A 70 -9.71 17.25 5.19
C SER A 70 -8.55 18.25 5.18
N SER A 71 -8.27 18.95 6.27
CA SER A 71 -7.13 19.86 6.36
C SER A 71 -5.78 19.14 6.24
N THR A 72 -5.72 17.86 6.58
CA THR A 72 -4.50 17.04 6.48
C THR A 72 -4.29 16.40 5.10
N THR A 73 -5.25 16.48 4.20
CA THR A 73 -5.25 15.75 2.92
C THR A 73 -4.02 16.06 2.10
N SER A 74 -3.62 17.33 1.97
CA SER A 74 -2.47 17.74 1.16
C SER A 74 -1.16 17.14 1.67
N ILE A 75 -0.94 17.16 2.98
CA ILE A 75 0.29 16.61 3.58
C ILE A 75 0.28 15.08 3.56
N THR A 76 -0.88 14.47 3.80
CA THR A 76 -1.07 13.04 3.68
C THR A 76 -0.76 12.58 2.26
N PHE A 77 -1.28 13.29 1.26
CA PHE A 77 -1.01 13.00 -0.15
C PHE A 77 0.48 13.11 -0.48
N LEU A 78 1.16 14.17 -0.02
CA LEU A 78 2.58 14.36 -0.24
C LEU A 78 3.41 13.22 0.38
N ILE A 79 3.16 12.87 1.64
CA ILE A 79 3.96 11.85 2.36
C ILE A 79 3.59 10.44 1.90
N ILE A 80 2.32 10.10 1.85
CA ILE A 80 1.89 8.77 1.42
C ILE A 80 2.13 8.59 -0.08
N GLY A 81 1.96 9.63 -0.90
CA GLY A 81 2.34 9.63 -2.32
C GLY A 81 3.81 9.31 -2.52
N PHE A 82 4.71 9.94 -1.72
CA PHE A 82 6.13 9.59 -1.72
C PHE A 82 6.36 8.11 -1.38
N CYS A 83 5.68 7.57 -0.37
CA CYS A 83 5.78 6.16 0.00
C CYS A 83 5.31 5.24 -1.15
N LEU A 84 4.18 5.56 -1.78
CA LEU A 84 3.62 4.79 -2.89
C LEU A 84 4.54 4.81 -4.12
N GLY A 85 5.03 5.99 -4.49
CA GLY A 85 5.97 6.16 -5.59
C GLY A 85 7.28 5.41 -5.34
N THR A 86 7.82 5.49 -4.12
CA THR A 86 8.99 4.73 -3.69
C THR A 86 8.78 3.23 -3.85
N CYS A 87 7.65 2.68 -3.36
CA CYS A 87 7.31 1.26 -3.52
C CYS A 87 7.20 0.86 -5.01
N THR A 88 6.65 1.73 -5.84
CA THR A 88 6.54 1.51 -7.29
C THR A 88 7.92 1.47 -7.93
N GLY A 89 8.81 2.41 -7.57
CA GLY A 89 10.19 2.44 -8.05
C GLY A 89 11.00 1.20 -7.66
N LEU A 90 10.79 0.66 -6.46
CA LEU A 90 11.42 -0.59 -6.02
C LEU A 90 10.99 -1.80 -6.86
N ALA A 91 9.81 -1.78 -7.45
CA ALA A 91 9.29 -2.87 -8.28
C ALA A 91 9.86 -2.86 -9.72
N VAL A 92 10.37 -1.72 -10.21
CA VAL A 92 10.85 -1.58 -11.60
C VAL A 92 12.00 -2.54 -11.94
N PRO A 93 13.11 -2.61 -11.17
CA PRO A 93 14.20 -3.55 -11.48
C PRO A 93 13.76 -5.01 -11.40
N VAL A 94 12.82 -5.33 -10.50
CA VAL A 94 12.24 -6.67 -10.39
C VAL A 94 11.53 -7.05 -11.69
N ALA A 95 10.69 -6.14 -12.23
CA ALA A 95 10.00 -6.37 -13.50
C ALA A 95 10.96 -6.51 -14.69
N GLN A 96 12.00 -5.68 -14.75
CA GLN A 96 13.02 -5.73 -15.80
C GLN A 96 13.76 -7.08 -15.80
N LYS A 97 14.18 -7.56 -14.61
CA LYS A 97 14.89 -8.84 -14.49
C LYS A 97 13.97 -10.04 -14.71
N PHE A 98 12.69 -9.93 -14.36
CA PHE A 98 11.69 -10.93 -14.70
C PHE A 98 11.49 -11.03 -16.22
N GLY A 99 11.31 -9.90 -16.92
CA GLY A 99 11.17 -9.86 -18.38
C GLY A 99 12.42 -10.36 -19.12
N ALA A 100 13.60 -10.11 -18.56
CA ALA A 100 14.88 -10.65 -19.07
C ALA A 100 15.11 -12.14 -18.73
N LYS A 101 14.17 -12.81 -18.03
CA LYS A 101 14.27 -14.21 -17.56
C LYS A 101 15.47 -14.47 -16.64
N SER A 102 16.04 -13.43 -16.05
CA SER A 102 17.17 -13.49 -15.13
C SER A 102 16.68 -13.67 -13.68
N TYR A 103 16.14 -14.83 -13.36
CA TYR A 103 15.42 -15.08 -12.11
C TYR A 103 16.30 -14.98 -10.86
N SER A 104 17.58 -15.33 -10.93
CA SER A 104 18.51 -15.18 -9.80
C SER A 104 18.73 -13.71 -9.46
N GLU A 105 18.98 -12.86 -10.48
CA GLU A 105 19.10 -11.40 -10.32
C GLU A 105 17.79 -10.80 -9.79
N MET A 106 16.66 -11.21 -10.33
CA MET A 106 15.33 -10.79 -9.88
C MET A 106 15.16 -11.05 -8.38
N ARG A 107 15.50 -12.26 -7.88
CA ARG A 107 15.39 -12.59 -6.46
C ARG A 107 16.31 -11.77 -5.58
N LYS A 108 17.53 -11.45 -6.04
CA LYS A 108 18.43 -10.53 -5.33
C LYS A 108 17.80 -9.12 -5.23
N PHE A 109 17.22 -8.60 -6.32
CA PHE A 109 16.48 -7.33 -6.29
C PHE A 109 15.29 -7.37 -5.34
N VAL A 110 14.50 -8.44 -5.32
CA VAL A 110 13.36 -8.60 -4.40
C VAL A 110 13.81 -8.55 -2.94
N MET A 111 14.90 -9.25 -2.58
CA MET A 111 15.40 -9.26 -1.21
C MET A 111 15.96 -7.90 -0.78
N ASN A 112 16.77 -7.28 -1.66
CA ASN A 112 17.33 -5.96 -1.36
C ASN A 112 16.26 -4.87 -1.36
N ALA A 113 15.22 -4.99 -2.19
CA ALA A 113 14.04 -4.10 -2.15
C ALA A 113 13.29 -4.23 -0.82
N ALA A 114 13.15 -5.45 -0.28
CA ALA A 114 12.52 -5.65 1.03
C ALA A 114 13.34 -4.99 2.16
N TYR A 115 14.67 -5.14 2.16
CA TYR A 115 15.53 -4.49 3.15
C TYR A 115 15.45 -2.95 3.07
N LEU A 116 15.54 -2.41 1.86
CA LEU A 116 15.45 -0.97 1.64
C LEU A 116 14.07 -0.43 2.02
N ALA A 117 13.00 -1.16 1.70
CA ALA A 117 11.64 -0.78 2.05
C ALA A 117 11.42 -0.74 3.57
N ILE A 118 11.92 -1.73 4.33
CA ILE A 118 11.86 -1.73 5.79
C ILE A 118 12.62 -0.53 6.36
N PHE A 119 13.83 -0.29 5.88
CA PHE A 119 14.66 0.84 6.31
C PHE A 119 13.96 2.18 6.07
N LEU A 120 13.44 2.40 4.86
CA LEU A 120 12.72 3.62 4.51
C LEU A 120 11.42 3.77 5.29
N ALA A 121 10.66 2.69 5.47
CA ALA A 121 9.43 2.71 6.25
C ALA A 121 9.68 3.14 7.70
N VAL A 122 10.73 2.60 8.35
CA VAL A 122 11.09 2.97 9.72
C VAL A 122 11.52 4.43 9.80
N ILE A 123 12.41 4.89 8.91
CA ILE A 123 12.85 6.29 8.90
C ILE A 123 11.68 7.23 8.65
N MET A 124 10.86 6.97 7.64
CA MET A 124 9.71 7.81 7.32
C MET A 124 8.74 7.88 8.50
N THR A 125 8.44 6.75 9.15
CA THR A 125 7.58 6.73 10.34
C THR A 125 8.15 7.59 11.46
N ILE A 126 9.42 7.40 11.80
CA ILE A 126 10.06 8.17 12.88
C ILE A 126 10.04 9.68 12.58
N VAL A 127 10.47 10.06 11.37
CA VAL A 127 10.55 11.46 10.96
C VAL A 127 9.17 12.10 10.92
N THR A 128 8.18 11.45 10.31
CA THR A 128 6.84 12.03 10.17
C THR A 128 6.09 12.08 11.50
N CYS A 129 6.21 11.07 12.36
CA CYS A 129 5.62 11.11 13.70
C CYS A 129 6.27 12.18 14.57
N ALA A 130 7.60 12.33 14.53
CA ALA A 130 8.31 13.35 15.29
C ALA A 130 7.96 14.77 14.80
N LEU A 131 7.74 14.96 13.53
CA LEU A 131 7.42 16.26 12.93
C LEU A 131 5.92 16.54 12.84
N CYS A 132 5.03 15.63 13.26
CA CYS A 132 3.59 15.74 13.08
C CYS A 132 3.02 17.07 13.61
N GLY A 133 3.38 17.47 14.81
CA GLY A 133 2.97 18.74 15.39
C GLY A 133 3.54 19.98 14.64
N SER A 134 4.80 19.92 14.26
CA SER A 134 5.45 21.00 13.49
C SER A 134 4.82 21.17 12.11
N ILE A 135 4.46 20.06 11.45
CA ILE A 135 3.77 20.06 10.15
C ILE A 135 2.45 20.79 10.24
N LEU A 136 1.60 20.47 11.25
CA LEU A 136 0.31 21.13 11.44
C LEU A 136 0.46 22.62 11.76
N THR A 137 1.51 22.97 12.51
CA THR A 137 1.82 24.38 12.81
C THR A 137 2.23 25.13 11.53
N TRP A 138 3.07 24.54 10.69
CA TRP A 138 3.47 25.13 9.38
C TRP A 138 2.29 25.27 8.43
N MET A 139 1.34 24.34 8.48
CA MET A 139 0.09 24.42 7.71
C MET A 139 -0.89 25.48 8.27
N LYS A 140 -0.57 26.13 9.41
CA LYS A 140 -1.43 27.09 10.09
C LYS A 140 -2.84 26.53 10.37
N THR A 141 -2.90 25.26 10.78
CA THR A 141 -4.16 24.60 11.12
C THR A 141 -4.85 25.35 12.27
N PRO A 142 -6.12 25.76 12.12
CA PRO A 142 -6.83 26.48 13.19
C PRO A 142 -6.93 25.64 14.46
N ASN A 143 -6.81 26.30 15.63
CA ASN A 143 -6.77 25.62 16.93
C ASN A 143 -7.97 24.69 17.18
N GLN A 144 -9.15 25.06 16.67
CA GLN A 144 -10.37 24.25 16.81
C GLN A 144 -10.31 22.89 16.11
N PHE A 145 -9.50 22.76 15.03
CA PHE A 145 -9.35 21.53 14.26
C PHE A 145 -8.03 20.82 14.55
N TYR A 146 -7.12 21.46 15.31
CA TYR A 146 -5.76 20.98 15.49
C TYR A 146 -5.70 19.58 16.11
N GLN A 147 -6.44 19.36 17.20
CA GLN A 147 -6.40 18.07 17.90
C GLN A 147 -6.93 16.93 17.03
N GLY A 148 -8.06 17.13 16.36
CA GLY A 148 -8.60 16.09 15.46
C GLY A 148 -7.70 15.79 14.26
N ALA A 149 -7.05 16.83 13.71
CA ALA A 149 -6.06 16.69 12.64
C ALA A 149 -4.80 15.95 13.11
N TYR A 150 -4.31 16.28 14.32
CA TYR A 150 -3.14 15.63 14.92
C TYR A 150 -3.41 14.14 15.17
N ASP A 151 -4.52 13.80 15.81
CA ASP A 151 -4.88 12.44 16.16
C ASP A 151 -4.99 11.56 14.90
N TYR A 152 -5.64 12.06 13.85
CA TYR A 152 -5.75 11.37 12.57
C TYR A 152 -4.38 11.21 11.90
N LEU A 153 -3.65 12.31 11.73
CA LEU A 153 -2.40 12.34 10.97
C LEU A 153 -1.31 11.50 11.65
N PHE A 154 -1.21 11.58 12.98
CA PHE A 154 -0.25 10.79 13.76
C PHE A 154 -0.50 9.28 13.57
N VAL A 155 -1.75 8.85 13.62
CA VAL A 155 -2.12 7.47 13.37
C VAL A 155 -1.76 7.07 11.94
N ILE A 156 -2.08 7.87 10.92
CA ILE A 156 -1.72 7.58 9.52
C ILE A 156 -0.18 7.43 9.36
N PHE A 157 0.61 8.30 9.99
CA PHE A 157 2.06 8.20 9.95
C PHE A 157 2.61 6.95 10.63
N LEU A 158 2.00 6.54 11.74
CA LEU A 158 2.31 5.26 12.39
C LEU A 158 2.01 4.06 11.48
N GLY A 159 1.08 4.21 10.55
CA GLY A 159 0.70 3.20 9.56
C GLY A 159 1.64 3.06 8.35
N ILE A 160 2.61 3.96 8.17
CA ILE A 160 3.53 3.92 7.02
C ILE A 160 4.17 2.54 6.80
N PRO A 161 4.63 1.80 7.83
CA PRO A 161 5.20 0.47 7.62
C PRO A 161 4.23 -0.53 6.97
N PHE A 162 2.95 -0.45 7.29
CA PHE A 162 1.93 -1.32 6.68
C PHE A 162 1.60 -0.90 5.25
N THR A 163 1.63 0.40 4.99
CA THR A 163 1.53 0.95 3.63
C THR A 163 2.70 0.45 2.75
N PHE A 164 3.93 0.49 3.25
CA PHE A 164 5.08 -0.09 2.56
C PHE A 164 4.91 -1.59 2.35
N LEU A 165 4.53 -2.35 3.39
CA LEU A 165 4.34 -3.80 3.31
C LEU A 165 3.39 -4.17 2.17
N TYR A 166 2.18 -3.58 2.17
CA TYR A 166 1.19 -3.89 1.14
C TYR A 166 1.69 -3.50 -0.26
N ASN A 167 2.21 -2.27 -0.43
CA ASN A 167 2.55 -1.74 -1.74
C ASN A 167 3.79 -2.39 -2.36
N VAL A 168 4.81 -2.73 -1.56
CA VAL A 168 5.98 -3.48 -2.04
C VAL A 168 5.58 -4.89 -2.47
N VAL A 169 4.81 -5.61 -1.66
CA VAL A 169 4.33 -6.96 -2.02
C VAL A 169 3.47 -6.92 -3.27
N ALA A 170 2.51 -5.98 -3.33
CA ALA A 170 1.67 -5.78 -4.50
C ALA A 170 2.50 -5.40 -5.76
N GLY A 171 3.52 -4.55 -5.59
CA GLY A 171 4.47 -4.18 -6.63
C GLY A 171 5.24 -5.37 -7.18
N ILE A 172 5.79 -6.23 -6.30
CA ILE A 172 6.49 -7.45 -6.68
C ILE A 172 5.56 -8.39 -7.45
N ILE A 173 4.34 -8.63 -6.98
CA ILE A 173 3.37 -9.49 -7.67
C ILE A 173 3.04 -8.91 -9.06
N ARG A 174 2.82 -7.60 -9.17
CA ARG A 174 2.61 -6.93 -10.46
C ARG A 174 3.81 -7.07 -11.40
N SER A 175 5.03 -7.03 -10.86
CA SER A 175 6.26 -7.25 -11.64
C SER A 175 6.35 -8.65 -12.26
N LEU A 176 5.65 -9.64 -11.69
CA LEU A 176 5.53 -10.99 -12.23
C LEU A 176 4.38 -11.15 -13.25
N GLY A 177 3.76 -10.05 -13.67
CA GLY A 177 2.67 -10.02 -14.65
C GLY A 177 1.28 -10.29 -14.07
N ASP A 178 1.13 -10.35 -12.74
CA ASP A 178 -0.17 -10.54 -12.09
C ASP A 178 -0.66 -9.23 -11.46
N SER A 179 -1.60 -8.57 -12.14
CA SER A 179 -2.28 -7.37 -11.63
C SER A 179 -3.59 -7.69 -10.89
N LYS A 180 -4.13 -8.91 -11.05
CA LYS A 180 -5.41 -9.30 -10.47
C LYS A 180 -5.29 -9.60 -8.98
N THR A 181 -4.26 -10.32 -8.57
CA THR A 181 -4.07 -10.69 -7.17
C THR A 181 -3.97 -9.47 -6.25
N PRO A 182 -3.13 -8.45 -6.53
CA PRO A 182 -3.11 -7.22 -5.73
C PRO A 182 -4.46 -6.49 -5.71
N PHE A 183 -5.19 -6.49 -6.82
CA PHE A 183 -6.53 -5.91 -6.89
C PHE A 183 -7.51 -6.58 -5.92
N TYR A 184 -7.55 -7.91 -5.83
CA TYR A 184 -8.41 -8.60 -4.87
C TYR A 184 -8.08 -8.26 -3.41
N PHE A 185 -6.79 -8.14 -3.07
CA PHE A 185 -6.38 -7.72 -1.73
C PHE A 185 -6.68 -6.25 -1.46
N LEU A 186 -6.69 -5.39 -2.47
CA LEU A 186 -7.14 -4.01 -2.36
C LEU A 186 -8.64 -3.93 -2.04
N VAL A 187 -9.46 -4.69 -2.77
CA VAL A 187 -10.91 -4.78 -2.51
C VAL A 187 -11.18 -5.31 -1.11
N LEU A 188 -10.45 -6.33 -0.67
CA LEU A 188 -10.54 -6.85 0.69
C LEU A 188 -10.21 -5.76 1.72
N SER A 189 -9.13 -5.00 1.50
CA SER A 189 -8.74 -3.88 2.36
C SER A 189 -9.84 -2.82 2.44
N ALA A 190 -10.42 -2.44 1.30
CA ALA A 190 -11.48 -1.44 1.23
C ALA A 190 -12.74 -1.88 2.01
N VAL A 191 -13.18 -3.12 1.81
CA VAL A 191 -14.34 -3.66 2.56
C VAL A 191 -14.06 -3.72 4.06
N MET A 192 -12.86 -4.15 4.46
CA MET A 192 -12.47 -4.18 5.86
C MET A 192 -12.35 -2.79 6.47
N ASN A 193 -11.84 -1.82 5.70
CA ASN A 193 -11.74 -0.43 6.16
C ASN A 193 -13.12 0.13 6.51
N ILE A 194 -14.11 0.02 5.61
CA ILE A 194 -15.48 0.48 5.85
C ILE A 194 -16.07 -0.17 7.12
N PHE A 195 -15.86 -1.47 7.30
CA PHE A 195 -16.35 -2.17 8.50
C PHE A 195 -15.64 -1.69 9.77
N LEU A 196 -14.33 -1.47 9.73
CA LEU A 196 -13.54 -1.00 10.87
C LEU A 196 -13.84 0.47 11.18
N ASP A 197 -14.12 1.31 10.19
CA ASP A 197 -14.57 2.69 10.39
C ASP A 197 -15.86 2.73 11.21
N MET A 198 -16.85 1.93 10.81
CA MET A 198 -18.10 1.84 11.56
C MET A 198 -17.85 1.33 12.99
N LEU A 199 -16.96 0.37 13.18
CA LEU A 199 -16.64 -0.17 14.49
C LEU A 199 -15.91 0.85 15.37
N PHE A 200 -14.88 1.51 14.86
CA PHE A 200 -14.05 2.43 15.66
C PHE A 200 -14.70 3.78 15.88
N ILE A 201 -15.44 4.29 14.91
CA ILE A 201 -16.11 5.59 15.02
C ILE A 201 -17.41 5.47 15.80
N ILE A 202 -18.26 4.47 15.48
CA ILE A 202 -19.61 4.39 16.05
C ILE A 202 -19.62 3.65 17.38
N VAL A 203 -18.96 2.46 17.44
CA VAL A 203 -19.00 1.59 18.63
C VAL A 203 -17.97 2.04 19.66
N PHE A 204 -16.70 2.19 19.25
CA PHE A 204 -15.61 2.56 20.18
C PHE A 204 -15.46 4.07 20.38
N LYS A 205 -16.12 4.90 19.56
CA LYS A 205 -16.12 6.36 19.66
C LYS A 205 -14.72 6.98 19.72
N LEU A 206 -13.79 6.46 18.91
CA LEU A 206 -12.39 6.91 18.88
C LEU A 206 -12.18 8.24 18.12
N GLY A 207 -13.26 8.89 17.66
CA GLY A 207 -13.15 10.14 16.92
C GLY A 207 -12.39 9.99 15.59
N THR A 208 -11.64 11.04 15.21
CA THR A 208 -10.85 11.06 13.96
C THR A 208 -9.72 10.02 13.96
N ALA A 209 -9.13 9.71 15.13
CA ALA A 209 -8.15 8.63 15.25
C ALA A 209 -8.75 7.28 14.85
N GLY A 210 -10.05 7.07 15.05
CA GLY A 210 -10.76 5.85 14.66
C GLY A 210 -10.67 5.58 13.15
N ALA A 211 -10.90 6.61 12.32
CA ALA A 211 -10.73 6.52 10.87
C ALA A 211 -9.27 6.17 10.47
N GLY A 212 -8.29 6.82 11.12
CA GLY A 212 -6.88 6.49 10.93
C GLY A 212 -6.58 5.02 11.26
N TRP A 213 -7.03 4.51 12.41
CA TRP A 213 -6.83 3.12 12.81
C TRP A 213 -7.51 2.13 11.88
N ALA A 214 -8.70 2.42 11.39
CA ALA A 214 -9.41 1.57 10.43
C ALA A 214 -8.61 1.42 9.13
N THR A 215 -8.07 2.54 8.64
CA THR A 215 -7.23 2.56 7.44
C THR A 215 -5.95 1.73 7.63
N ILE A 216 -5.24 1.91 8.75
CA ILE A 216 -4.00 1.19 9.01
C ILE A 216 -4.24 -0.31 9.18
N LEU A 217 -5.22 -0.70 9.99
CA LEU A 217 -5.48 -2.10 10.28
C LEU A 217 -5.98 -2.85 9.05
N SER A 218 -6.83 -2.24 8.23
CA SER A 218 -7.25 -2.84 6.95
C SER A 218 -6.08 -3.07 6.01
N GLN A 219 -5.17 -2.10 5.88
CA GLN A 219 -3.95 -2.24 5.10
C GLN A 219 -2.99 -3.28 5.69
N ALA A 220 -2.81 -3.31 7.01
CA ALA A 220 -1.97 -4.28 7.69
C ALA A 220 -2.42 -5.71 7.44
N ILE A 221 -3.72 -5.98 7.64
CA ILE A 221 -4.31 -7.31 7.43
C ILE A 221 -4.17 -7.71 5.96
N SER A 222 -4.55 -6.82 5.05
CA SER A 222 -4.44 -7.05 3.61
C SER A 222 -2.99 -7.28 3.17
N GLY A 223 -2.05 -6.48 3.67
CA GLY A 223 -0.62 -6.61 3.39
C GLY A 223 -0.05 -7.95 3.88
N VAL A 224 -0.37 -8.36 5.10
CA VAL A 224 0.07 -9.64 5.66
C VAL A 224 -0.52 -10.82 4.89
N LEU A 225 -1.80 -10.76 4.53
CA LEU A 225 -2.46 -11.81 3.73
C LEU A 225 -1.87 -11.88 2.32
N CYS A 226 -1.65 -10.75 1.67
CA CYS A 226 -1.01 -10.66 0.37
C CYS A 226 0.42 -11.22 0.39
N PHE A 227 1.21 -10.89 1.43
CA PHE A 227 2.55 -11.42 1.63
C PHE A 227 2.55 -12.95 1.83
N ARG A 228 1.65 -13.48 2.66
CA ARG A 228 1.50 -14.93 2.86
C ARG A 228 1.10 -15.63 1.57
N TYR A 229 0.18 -15.04 0.82
CA TYR A 229 -0.23 -15.54 -0.50
C TYR A 229 0.95 -15.55 -1.46
N MET A 230 1.71 -14.45 -1.55
CA MET A 230 2.91 -14.36 -2.36
C MET A 230 3.90 -15.48 -2.04
N LYS A 231 4.24 -15.68 -0.78
CA LYS A 231 5.17 -16.76 -0.35
C LYS A 231 4.68 -18.16 -0.69
N LYS A 232 3.37 -18.39 -0.68
CA LYS A 232 2.79 -19.71 -0.94
C LYS A 232 2.64 -20.02 -2.43
N LYS A 233 2.32 -19.02 -3.24
CA LYS A 233 1.92 -19.23 -4.65
C LYS A 233 3.04 -18.99 -5.66
N TYR A 234 4.03 -18.16 -5.33
CA TYR A 234 5.07 -17.79 -6.30
C TYR A 234 6.41 -18.48 -5.95
N ASP A 235 6.55 -19.75 -6.36
CA ASP A 235 7.76 -20.54 -6.12
C ASP A 235 9.03 -19.89 -6.74
N ILE A 236 8.85 -19.12 -7.81
CA ILE A 236 9.91 -18.37 -8.47
C ILE A 236 10.62 -17.36 -7.55
N LEU A 237 9.94 -16.91 -6.48
CA LEU A 237 10.48 -15.99 -5.46
C LEU A 237 11.21 -16.71 -4.33
N LYS A 238 11.27 -18.05 -4.33
CA LYS A 238 12.03 -18.79 -3.32
C LYS A 238 13.51 -18.51 -3.49
N THR A 239 14.09 -17.89 -2.46
CA THR A 239 15.49 -17.42 -2.46
C THR A 239 16.42 -18.42 -1.80
N ASN A 240 17.62 -18.59 -2.37
CA ASN A 240 18.74 -19.31 -1.78
C ASN A 240 19.48 -18.41 -0.79
N HIS A 241 20.33 -19.00 0.06
CA HIS A 241 21.08 -18.24 1.09
C HIS A 241 21.98 -17.14 0.49
N GLN A 242 22.54 -17.36 -0.69
CA GLN A 242 23.38 -16.39 -1.40
C GLN A 242 22.58 -15.19 -1.95
N GLU A 243 21.32 -15.41 -2.33
CA GLU A 243 20.45 -14.38 -2.89
C GLU A 243 19.87 -13.43 -1.81
N ARG A 244 19.98 -13.83 -0.54
CA ARG A 244 19.51 -13.03 0.62
C ARG A 244 20.54 -12.04 1.14
N ARG A 245 21.74 -12.02 0.60
CA ARG A 245 22.76 -11.10 1.06
C ARG A 245 22.37 -9.66 0.70
N LEU A 246 22.57 -8.76 1.68
CA LEU A 246 22.49 -7.34 1.44
C LEU A 246 23.68 -6.95 0.56
N ASP A 247 23.41 -6.34 -0.58
CA ASP A 247 24.44 -5.93 -1.53
C ASP A 247 24.18 -4.48 -1.96
N MET A 248 25.17 -3.65 -1.72
CA MET A 248 25.09 -2.20 -1.94
C MET A 248 24.90 -1.84 -3.43
N HIS A 249 25.32 -2.68 -4.35
CA HIS A 249 25.08 -2.49 -5.78
C HIS A 249 23.57 -2.49 -6.10
N TYR A 250 22.84 -3.50 -5.58
CA TYR A 250 21.38 -3.59 -5.76
C TYR A 250 20.66 -2.47 -5.03
N ILE A 251 21.09 -2.15 -3.79
CA ILE A 251 20.51 -1.05 -2.99
C ILE A 251 20.66 0.29 -3.73
N LYS A 252 21.84 0.58 -4.29
CA LYS A 252 22.06 1.82 -5.05
C LYS A 252 21.16 1.92 -6.28
N THR A 253 21.03 0.84 -7.03
CA THR A 253 20.15 0.78 -8.21
C THR A 253 18.68 1.00 -7.80
N LEU A 254 18.23 0.31 -6.75
CA LEU A 254 16.87 0.47 -6.23
C LEU A 254 16.60 1.90 -5.74
N PHE A 255 17.54 2.48 -5.00
CA PHE A 255 17.41 3.83 -4.46
C PHE A 255 17.33 4.89 -5.58
N THR A 256 18.15 4.73 -6.63
CA THR A 256 18.16 5.64 -7.79
C THR A 256 16.83 5.62 -8.56
N MET A 257 16.08 4.52 -8.51
CA MET A 257 14.75 4.42 -9.14
C MET A 257 13.63 4.80 -8.16
N ALA A 258 13.75 4.42 -6.90
CA ALA A 258 12.72 4.62 -5.89
C ALA A 258 12.53 6.10 -5.53
N VAL A 259 13.62 6.86 -5.34
CA VAL A 259 13.53 8.26 -4.90
C VAL A 259 12.90 9.17 -5.95
N PRO A 260 13.31 9.17 -7.25
CA PRO A 260 12.65 10.00 -8.25
C PRO A 260 11.17 9.66 -8.43
N MET A 261 10.80 8.36 -8.40
CA MET A 261 9.40 7.96 -8.46
C MET A 261 8.63 8.39 -7.21
N GLY A 262 9.24 8.33 -6.03
CA GLY A 262 8.66 8.87 -4.80
C GLY A 262 8.35 10.36 -4.92
N LEU A 263 9.31 11.15 -5.38
CA LEU A 263 9.13 12.58 -5.60
C LEU A 263 8.08 12.87 -6.68
N GLN A 264 8.05 12.12 -7.77
CA GLN A 264 7.03 12.26 -8.81
C GLN A 264 5.63 12.07 -8.25
N PHE A 265 5.37 11.00 -7.48
CA PHE A 265 4.06 10.71 -6.90
C PHE A 265 3.66 11.66 -5.78
N SER A 266 4.58 12.36 -5.15
CA SER A 266 4.26 13.35 -4.12
C SER A 266 3.89 14.72 -4.69
N ILE A 267 4.19 15.00 -5.97
CA ILE A 267 3.96 16.30 -6.60
C ILE A 267 2.74 16.25 -7.56
N THR A 268 2.41 15.05 -8.07
CA THR A 268 1.28 14.84 -9.01
C THR A 268 -0.02 14.57 -8.28
#